data_8baafdce712d8d78dbc58655cd4b2980
#
_entry.id   8baafdce712d8d78dbc58655cd4b2980
#
_cell.length_a   1.000
_cell.length_b   1.000
_cell.length_c   1.000
_cell.angle_alpha   90.00
_cell.angle_beta   90.00
_cell.angle_gamma   90.00
#
_symmetry.space_group_name_H-M   'P 1'
#
loop_
_entity.id
_entity.type
_entity.pdbx_description
1 polymer ?
#
loop_
_entity_poly.entity_id
_entity_poly.type
_entity_poly.pdbx_seq_one_letter_code
_entity_poly.pdbx_strand_id
1 'polypeptide(L)'
;MKRFLTILILTLAPLALMAQEFTTDTLSLAEAVDSTLVGKDVISVIKSAGTSRVNQSAALSAALSRYISANAASAKAGYRIRVYYDNQQSSRGVSDAIAKSISNDYPDVRVYRTFENPNFKVTVGDFRTKDEALKVFTELKATYPGAFLIRDNINYPVL
;
A
#
# COMPACT_ATOMS: atom_id res chain seq x y z
N MET A 1 -29.50 -55.64 -32.95
CA MET A 1 -29.13 -54.91 -31.72
C MET A 1 -27.62 -54.64 -31.60
N LYS A 2 -26.71 -55.57 -31.85
CA LYS A 2 -25.25 -55.31 -31.77
C LYS A 2 -24.70 -54.23 -32.71
N ARG A 3 -25.26 -54.08 -33.93
CA ARG A 3 -24.82 -53.08 -34.91
C ARG A 3 -25.23 -51.65 -34.54
N PHE A 4 -26.34 -51.45 -33.84
CA PHE A 4 -26.77 -50.15 -33.34
C PHE A 4 -25.95 -49.69 -32.17
N LEU A 5 -25.49 -50.64 -31.30
CA LEU A 5 -24.64 -50.31 -30.17
C LEU A 5 -23.25 -49.83 -30.58
N THR A 6 -22.69 -50.41 -31.68
CA THR A 6 -21.38 -49.99 -32.19
C THR A 6 -21.42 -48.58 -32.84
N ILE A 7 -22.54 -48.24 -33.54
CA ILE A 7 -22.73 -46.90 -34.10
C ILE A 7 -22.91 -45.87 -33.01
N LEU A 8 -23.63 -46.18 -31.92
CA LEU A 8 -23.81 -45.29 -30.80
C LEU A 8 -22.48 -44.98 -30.08
N ILE A 9 -21.60 -45.97 -29.94
CA ILE A 9 -20.27 -45.80 -29.34
C ILE A 9 -19.37 -44.96 -30.25
N LEU A 10 -19.46 -45.10 -31.56
CA LEU A 10 -18.65 -44.37 -32.53
C LEU A 10 -19.06 -42.88 -32.63
N THR A 11 -20.33 -42.56 -32.36
CA THR A 11 -20.81 -41.17 -32.39
C THR A 11 -20.56 -40.42 -31.09
N LEU A 12 -20.37 -41.12 -29.96
CA LEU A 12 -20.06 -40.52 -28.65
C LEU A 12 -18.55 -40.24 -28.48
N ALA A 13 -17.69 -40.95 -29.20
CA ALA A 13 -16.24 -40.82 -29.09
C ALA A 13 -15.69 -39.43 -29.45
N PRO A 14 -16.21 -38.69 -30.46
CA PRO A 14 -15.68 -37.34 -30.76
C PRO A 14 -16.09 -36.25 -29.77
N LEU A 15 -17.12 -36.48 -28.92
CA LEU A 15 -17.50 -35.46 -27.91
C LEU A 15 -16.56 -35.45 -26.71
N ALA A 16 -15.85 -36.53 -26.43
CA ALA A 16 -14.91 -36.63 -25.33
C ALA A 16 -13.55 -35.95 -25.63
N LEU A 17 -13.24 -35.72 -26.92
CA LEU A 17 -11.98 -35.07 -27.31
C LEU A 17 -12.03 -33.53 -27.31
N MET A 18 -13.19 -32.90 -27.07
CA MET A 18 -13.35 -31.45 -27.02
C MET A 18 -13.33 -30.88 -25.60
N ALA A 19 -13.13 -31.71 -24.56
CA ALA A 19 -12.75 -31.22 -23.26
C ALA A 19 -11.25 -30.89 -23.29
N GLN A 20 -10.87 -29.84 -24.02
CA GLN A 20 -9.63 -29.15 -23.70
C GLN A 20 -9.79 -28.60 -22.29
N GLU A 21 -9.09 -29.22 -21.37
CA GLU A 21 -8.81 -28.56 -20.08
C GLU A 21 -8.22 -27.18 -20.41
N PHE A 22 -9.04 -26.17 -20.24
CA PHE A 22 -8.55 -24.82 -20.12
C PHE A 22 -7.81 -24.79 -18.78
N THR A 23 -6.54 -25.22 -18.83
CA THR A 23 -5.61 -24.92 -17.74
C THR A 23 -5.55 -23.41 -17.68
N THR A 24 -6.33 -22.83 -16.77
CA THR A 24 -6.03 -21.50 -16.27
C THR A 24 -4.65 -21.62 -15.64
N ASP A 25 -3.61 -21.31 -16.42
CA ASP A 25 -2.38 -20.83 -15.86
C ASP A 25 -2.77 -19.60 -15.05
N THR A 26 -3.17 -19.83 -13.82
CA THR A 26 -3.05 -18.80 -12.79
C THR A 26 -1.56 -18.53 -12.73
N LEU A 27 -1.11 -17.57 -13.54
CA LEU A 27 0.13 -16.88 -13.29
C LEU A 27 0.06 -16.53 -11.81
N SER A 28 0.75 -17.30 -10.99
CA SER A 28 0.93 -16.95 -9.60
C SER A 28 1.72 -15.64 -9.61
N LEU A 29 1.02 -14.52 -9.54
CA LEU A 29 1.58 -13.18 -9.33
C LEU A 29 2.28 -13.08 -7.95
N ALA A 30 2.49 -14.21 -7.33
CA ALA A 30 3.36 -14.40 -6.17
C ALA A 30 4.78 -14.82 -6.58
N GLU A 31 5.24 -14.43 -7.77
CA GLU A 31 6.68 -14.34 -7.95
C GLU A 31 7.17 -13.25 -6.97
N ALA A 32 7.89 -13.69 -5.96
CA ALA A 32 8.34 -12.86 -4.87
C ALA A 32 8.97 -11.60 -5.46
N VAL A 33 8.37 -10.44 -5.17
CA VAL A 33 8.91 -9.15 -5.59
C VAL A 33 10.37 -9.14 -5.15
N ASP A 34 11.28 -9.07 -6.12
CA ASP A 34 12.71 -9.04 -5.81
C ASP A 34 13.02 -7.78 -5.01
N SER A 35 13.07 -7.94 -3.70
CA SER A 35 13.31 -6.84 -2.76
C SER A 35 14.66 -6.15 -3.00
N THR A 36 15.58 -6.78 -3.73
CA THR A 36 16.87 -6.17 -4.09
C THR A 36 16.73 -5.05 -5.11
N LEU A 37 15.59 -4.98 -5.82
CA LEU A 37 15.28 -3.95 -6.80
C LEU A 37 14.53 -2.75 -6.19
N VAL A 38 14.03 -2.87 -4.97
CA VAL A 38 13.33 -1.79 -4.28
C VAL A 38 14.26 -0.60 -4.07
N GLY A 39 13.80 0.59 -4.46
CA GLY A 39 14.58 1.83 -4.35
C GLY A 39 15.66 2.03 -5.42
N LYS A 40 15.88 1.08 -6.33
CA LYS A 40 16.79 1.26 -7.46
C LYS A 40 16.10 2.00 -8.61
N ASP A 41 16.86 2.84 -9.30
CA ASP A 41 16.39 3.47 -10.53
C ASP A 41 16.11 2.41 -11.61
N VAL A 42 14.88 2.39 -12.13
CA VAL A 42 14.42 1.43 -13.14
C VAL A 42 15.32 1.41 -14.37
N ILE A 43 15.82 2.58 -14.80
CA ILE A 43 16.72 2.68 -15.95
C ILE A 43 18.05 1.98 -15.69
N SER A 44 18.57 2.09 -14.47
CA SER A 44 19.79 1.40 -14.08
C SER A 44 19.62 -0.12 -14.06
N VAL A 45 18.47 -0.60 -13.58
CA VAL A 45 18.10 -2.02 -13.56
C VAL A 45 17.98 -2.57 -14.98
N ILE A 46 17.29 -1.89 -15.88
CA ILE A 46 17.14 -2.30 -17.29
C ILE A 46 18.50 -2.34 -17.99
N LYS A 47 19.37 -1.36 -17.74
CA LYS A 47 20.72 -1.34 -18.32
C LYS A 47 21.60 -2.47 -17.79
N SER A 48 21.49 -2.82 -16.51
CA SER A 48 22.26 -3.91 -15.91
C SER A 48 21.83 -5.29 -16.41
N ALA A 49 20.56 -5.47 -16.77
CA ALA A 49 20.04 -6.71 -17.35
C ALA A 49 20.56 -7.01 -18.77
N GLY A 50 21.17 -6.04 -19.45
CA GLY A 50 21.86 -6.22 -20.73
C GLY A 50 20.96 -6.50 -21.95
N THR A 51 19.69 -6.68 -21.77
CA THR A 51 18.73 -7.07 -22.83
C THR A 51 18.08 -5.90 -23.57
N SER A 52 18.12 -4.70 -22.97
CA SER A 52 17.45 -3.51 -23.50
C SER A 52 18.35 -2.29 -23.53
N ARG A 53 18.28 -1.48 -24.60
CA ARG A 53 18.96 -0.20 -24.69
C ARG A 53 18.00 0.93 -24.38
N VAL A 54 18.23 1.65 -23.28
CA VAL A 54 17.50 2.88 -22.98
C VAL A 54 18.29 4.04 -23.57
N ASN A 55 17.72 4.66 -24.61
CA ASN A 55 18.29 5.85 -25.23
C ASN A 55 17.63 7.10 -24.63
N GLN A 56 18.31 7.74 -23.71
CA GLN A 56 17.81 8.90 -22.96
C GLN A 56 18.88 10.00 -23.01
N SER A 57 18.46 11.23 -23.28
CA SER A 57 19.38 12.37 -23.25
C SER A 57 19.83 12.69 -21.83
N ALA A 58 21.06 13.19 -21.68
CA ALA A 58 21.59 13.61 -20.38
C ALA A 58 20.75 14.72 -19.74
N ALA A 59 20.18 15.61 -20.55
CA ALA A 59 19.28 16.66 -20.07
C ALA A 59 18.01 16.09 -19.44
N LEU A 60 17.41 15.06 -20.04
CA LEU A 60 16.21 14.40 -19.49
C LEU A 60 16.53 13.65 -18.18
N SER A 61 17.67 12.95 -18.12
CA SER A 61 18.11 12.29 -16.91
C SER A 61 18.31 13.28 -15.76
N ALA A 62 18.96 14.42 -16.03
CA ALA A 62 19.16 15.46 -15.04
C ALA A 62 17.83 16.10 -14.59
N ALA A 63 16.89 16.34 -15.51
CA ALA A 63 15.57 16.87 -15.19
C ALA A 63 14.77 15.91 -14.32
N LEU A 64 14.80 14.62 -14.63
CA LEU A 64 14.12 13.58 -13.85
C LEU A 64 14.71 13.47 -12.44
N SER A 65 16.02 13.47 -12.29
CA SER A 65 16.67 13.44 -10.98
C SER A 65 16.31 14.64 -10.11
N ARG A 66 16.26 15.85 -10.70
CA ARG A 66 15.81 17.07 -10.00
C ARG A 66 14.34 16.96 -9.57
N TYR A 67 13.48 16.45 -10.45
CA TYR A 67 12.06 16.26 -10.15
C TYR A 67 11.83 15.26 -9.03
N ILE A 68 12.53 14.13 -9.05
CA ILE A 68 12.47 13.10 -7.98
C ILE A 68 12.94 13.71 -6.66
N SER A 69 14.07 14.40 -6.62
CA SER A 69 14.60 15.05 -5.42
C SER A 69 13.64 16.11 -4.85
N ALA A 70 13.07 16.94 -5.71
CA ALA A 70 12.10 17.96 -5.31
C ALA A 70 10.81 17.32 -4.74
N ASN A 71 10.34 16.26 -5.35
CA ASN A 71 9.15 15.54 -4.88
C ASN A 71 9.39 14.77 -3.58
N ALA A 72 10.57 14.20 -3.38
CA ALA A 72 10.92 13.52 -2.13
C ALA A 72 10.89 14.49 -0.94
N ALA A 73 11.33 15.75 -1.14
CA ALA A 73 11.35 16.78 -0.11
C ALA A 73 9.98 17.46 0.10
N SER A 74 9.02 17.31 -0.83
CA SER A 74 7.73 18.01 -0.73
C SER A 74 6.79 17.29 0.24
N ALA A 75 6.15 18.08 1.13
CA ALA A 75 5.07 17.59 1.97
C ALA A 75 3.89 17.10 1.10
N LYS A 76 3.40 15.93 1.39
CA LYS A 76 2.28 15.31 0.65
C LYS A 76 1.02 15.44 1.48
N ALA A 77 -0.01 16.04 0.92
CA ALA A 77 -1.31 16.11 1.56
C ALA A 77 -1.98 14.72 1.59
N GLY A 78 -2.49 14.35 2.77
CA GLY A 78 -3.21 13.11 2.97
C GLY A 78 -4.14 13.20 4.16
N TYR A 79 -4.37 12.08 4.83
CA TYR A 79 -5.28 11.97 5.97
C TYR A 79 -4.57 11.31 7.14
N ARG A 80 -4.85 11.83 8.34
CA ARG A 80 -4.48 11.25 9.62
C ARG A 80 -5.70 11.17 10.53
N ILE A 81 -5.69 10.27 11.46
CA ILE A 81 -6.72 10.17 12.50
C ILE A 81 -6.23 10.89 13.72
N ARG A 82 -6.88 11.99 14.12
CA ARG A 82 -6.58 12.68 15.37
C ARG A 82 -7.36 12.02 16.49
N VAL A 83 -6.64 11.46 17.46
CA VAL A 83 -7.22 10.72 18.59
C VAL A 83 -7.29 11.59 19.84
N TYR A 84 -6.33 12.49 20.00
CA TYR A 84 -6.24 13.36 21.16
C TYR A 84 -5.82 14.78 20.78
N TYR A 85 -6.44 15.77 21.44
CA TYR A 85 -6.08 17.18 21.29
C TYR A 85 -6.54 17.95 22.52
N ASP A 86 -5.61 18.38 23.38
CA ASP A 86 -5.94 19.08 24.62
C ASP A 86 -4.74 19.89 25.14
N ASN A 87 -5.01 20.91 25.98
CA ASN A 87 -4.02 21.82 26.56
C ASN A 87 -3.95 21.80 28.09
N GLN A 88 -4.61 20.85 28.75
CA GLN A 88 -4.55 20.76 30.22
C GLN A 88 -3.15 20.41 30.72
N GLN A 89 -2.86 20.70 31.96
CA GLN A 89 -1.55 20.42 32.56
C GLN A 89 -1.18 18.94 32.53
N SER A 90 -2.17 18.03 32.59
CA SER A 90 -2.01 16.58 32.47
C SER A 90 -1.83 16.09 31.04
N SER A 91 -2.14 16.90 30.02
CA SER A 91 -2.21 16.51 28.60
C SER A 91 -0.90 15.95 28.07
N ARG A 92 0.24 16.38 28.65
CA ARG A 92 1.54 15.81 28.30
C ARG A 92 1.63 14.32 28.62
N GLY A 93 1.23 13.91 29.80
CA GLY A 93 1.27 12.52 30.26
C GLY A 93 0.18 11.69 29.57
N VAL A 94 -1.03 12.24 29.44
CA VAL A 94 -2.15 11.58 28.79
C VAL A 94 -1.84 11.31 27.30
N SER A 95 -1.29 12.29 26.59
CA SER A 95 -0.92 12.13 25.17
C SER A 95 0.19 11.08 24.99
N ASP A 96 1.14 10.98 25.92
CA ASP A 96 2.19 9.97 25.87
C ASP A 96 1.62 8.55 26.11
N ALA A 97 0.74 8.40 27.09
CA ALA A 97 0.08 7.12 27.38
C ALA A 97 -0.78 6.64 26.19
N ILE A 98 -1.57 7.53 25.59
CA ILE A 98 -2.39 7.23 24.43
C ILE A 98 -1.51 6.81 23.23
N ALA A 99 -0.44 7.56 22.96
CA ALA A 99 0.46 7.25 21.85
C ALA A 99 1.12 5.87 22.03
N LYS A 100 1.55 5.52 23.23
CA LYS A 100 2.13 4.20 23.54
C LYS A 100 1.11 3.08 23.42
N SER A 101 -0.10 3.26 23.94
CA SER A 101 -1.17 2.26 23.81
C SER A 101 -1.46 1.97 22.34
N ILE A 102 -1.67 2.99 21.54
CA ILE A 102 -1.97 2.79 20.10
C ILE A 102 -0.78 2.16 19.36
N SER A 103 0.46 2.53 19.68
CA SER A 103 1.63 1.90 19.07
C SER A 103 1.78 0.42 19.41
N ASN A 104 1.33 -0.01 20.59
CA ASN A 104 1.32 -1.43 20.98
C ASN A 104 0.19 -2.19 20.32
N ASP A 105 -1.01 -1.59 20.22
CA ASP A 105 -2.20 -2.22 19.66
C ASP A 105 -2.15 -2.28 18.12
N TYR A 106 -1.48 -1.30 17.48
CA TYR A 106 -1.38 -1.14 16.03
C TYR A 106 0.08 -0.94 15.60
N PRO A 107 0.94 -1.95 15.63
CA PRO A 107 2.38 -1.83 15.34
C PRO A 107 2.67 -1.41 13.90
N ASP A 108 1.77 -1.72 12.96
CA ASP A 108 1.91 -1.37 11.54
C ASP A 108 1.51 0.08 11.22
N VAL A 109 0.92 0.78 12.18
CA VAL A 109 0.42 2.14 11.98
C VAL A 109 1.29 3.14 12.73
N ARG A 110 1.83 4.12 12.04
CA ARG A 110 2.66 5.16 12.67
C ARG A 110 1.82 6.06 13.57
N VAL A 111 2.34 6.34 14.77
CA VAL A 111 1.72 7.24 15.73
C VAL A 111 2.61 8.47 15.90
N TYR A 112 2.01 9.64 15.82
CA TYR A 112 2.68 10.93 15.97
C TYR A 112 2.13 11.67 17.17
N ARG A 113 3.00 12.03 18.09
CA ARG A 113 2.70 12.91 19.19
C ARG A 113 3.41 14.24 18.97
N THR A 114 2.64 15.30 18.79
CA THR A 114 3.14 16.66 18.57
C THR A 114 2.63 17.62 19.62
N PHE A 115 3.41 18.65 19.88
CA PHE A 115 2.99 19.79 20.70
C PHE A 115 2.80 20.98 19.76
N GLU A 116 1.57 21.45 19.66
CA GLU A 116 1.18 22.68 18.94
C GLU A 116 0.69 23.68 19.98
N ASN A 117 1.59 24.55 20.45
CA ASN A 117 1.31 25.46 21.57
C ASN A 117 -0.09 26.09 21.48
N PRO A 118 -0.95 25.89 22.52
CA PRO A 118 -0.68 25.24 23.80
C PRO A 118 -1.05 23.73 23.86
N ASN A 119 -1.45 23.12 22.77
CA ASN A 119 -2.10 21.79 22.76
C ASN A 119 -1.12 20.65 22.49
N PHE A 120 -1.34 19.53 23.20
CA PHE A 120 -0.77 18.24 22.83
C PHE A 120 -1.71 17.51 21.87
N LYS A 121 -1.18 17.04 20.74
CA LYS A 121 -1.91 16.37 19.69
C LYS A 121 -1.34 14.97 19.46
N VAL A 122 -2.21 13.96 19.39
CA VAL A 122 -1.87 12.61 18.95
C VAL A 122 -2.61 12.32 17.65
N THR A 123 -1.84 12.00 16.62
CA THR A 123 -2.36 11.61 15.31
C THR A 123 -1.81 10.25 14.91
N VAL A 124 -2.62 9.50 14.18
CA VAL A 124 -2.38 8.09 13.82
C VAL A 124 -2.50 7.92 12.32
N GLY A 125 -1.52 7.22 11.75
CA GLY A 125 -1.47 6.82 10.36
C GLY A 125 -1.02 7.90 9.37
N ASP A 126 -0.60 7.45 8.20
CA ASP A 126 -0.27 8.25 7.03
C ASP A 126 -1.06 7.69 5.84
N PHE A 127 -2.31 8.13 5.69
CA PHE A 127 -3.23 7.59 4.69
C PHE A 127 -3.32 8.52 3.48
N ARG A 128 -3.24 7.96 2.27
CA ARG A 128 -3.34 8.74 1.03
C ARG A 128 -4.78 9.16 0.75
N THR A 129 -5.71 8.27 1.06
CA THR A 129 -7.14 8.47 0.81
C THR A 129 -7.94 8.37 2.11
N LYS A 130 -9.14 8.93 2.08
CA LYS A 130 -10.09 8.84 3.19
C LYS A 130 -10.54 7.39 3.40
N ASP A 131 -10.74 6.64 2.33
CA ASP A 131 -11.23 5.26 2.39
C ASP A 131 -10.20 4.31 3.03
N GLU A 132 -8.90 4.54 2.75
CA GLU A 132 -7.81 3.83 3.40
C GLU A 132 -7.80 4.07 4.91
N ALA A 133 -8.02 5.31 5.32
CA ALA A 133 -8.08 5.67 6.74
C ALA A 133 -9.32 5.11 7.46
N LEU A 134 -10.45 4.90 6.77
CA LEU A 134 -11.72 4.52 7.38
C LEU A 134 -11.67 3.19 8.12
N LYS A 135 -10.87 2.23 7.67
CA LYS A 135 -10.71 0.93 8.36
C LYS A 135 -10.18 1.16 9.78
N VAL A 136 -9.01 1.75 9.88
CA VAL A 136 -8.34 2.03 11.17
C VAL A 136 -9.15 3.04 12.00
N PHE A 137 -9.79 4.03 11.35
CA PHE A 137 -10.63 5.00 12.02
C PHE A 137 -11.82 4.35 12.74
N THR A 138 -12.50 3.39 12.12
CA THR A 138 -13.64 2.71 12.72
C THR A 138 -13.24 1.94 13.98
N GLU A 139 -12.09 1.25 13.93
CA GLU A 139 -11.54 0.52 15.08
C GLU A 139 -11.13 1.48 16.21
N LEU A 140 -10.36 2.51 15.90
CA LEU A 140 -9.92 3.50 16.88
C LEU A 140 -11.07 4.26 17.50
N LYS A 141 -12.14 4.54 16.76
CA LYS A 141 -13.30 5.26 17.27
C LYS A 141 -14.09 4.48 18.32
N ALA A 142 -14.02 3.16 18.30
CA ALA A 142 -14.63 2.31 19.32
C ALA A 142 -13.95 2.53 20.69
N THR A 143 -12.62 2.68 20.71
CA THR A 143 -11.84 2.91 21.93
C THR A 143 -11.71 4.40 22.27
N TYR A 144 -11.60 5.25 21.26
CA TYR A 144 -11.45 6.70 21.37
C TYR A 144 -12.61 7.42 20.66
N PRO A 145 -13.76 7.62 21.33
CA PRO A 145 -14.96 8.22 20.68
C PRO A 145 -14.73 9.64 20.13
N GLY A 146 -13.78 10.37 20.72
CA GLY A 146 -13.35 11.69 20.26
C GLY A 146 -12.46 11.70 19.01
N ALA A 147 -12.12 10.52 18.48
CA ALA A 147 -11.30 10.44 17.28
C ALA A 147 -12.04 10.97 16.05
N PHE A 148 -11.32 11.68 15.17
CA PHE A 148 -11.84 12.13 13.88
C PHE A 148 -10.73 12.25 12.83
N LEU A 149 -11.15 12.17 11.57
CA LEU A 149 -10.28 12.24 10.43
C LEU A 149 -9.92 13.69 10.12
N ILE A 150 -8.65 13.97 9.98
CA ILE A 150 -8.12 15.29 9.60
C ILE A 150 -7.32 15.18 8.29
N ARG A 151 -7.28 16.28 7.54
CA ARG A 151 -6.34 16.44 6.45
C ARG A 151 -5.03 16.99 7.01
N ASP A 152 -3.93 16.31 6.73
CA ASP A 152 -2.60 16.66 7.27
C ASP A 152 -1.52 16.29 6.25
N ASN A 153 -0.32 16.77 6.48
CA ASN A 153 0.84 16.34 5.73
C ASN A 153 1.27 14.95 6.19
N ILE A 154 1.37 14.03 5.26
CA ILE A 154 1.71 12.64 5.51
C ILE A 154 3.13 12.31 5.04
N ASN A 155 3.72 11.30 5.66
CA ASN A 155 4.98 10.73 5.25
C ASN A 155 4.69 9.48 4.41
N TYR A 156 5.06 9.50 3.14
CA TYR A 156 4.98 8.30 2.33
C TYR A 156 6.00 7.26 2.83
N PRO A 157 5.65 5.96 2.79
CA PRO A 157 6.63 4.93 3.04
C PRO A 157 7.77 5.10 2.02
N VAL A 158 9.00 4.97 2.50
CA VAL A 158 10.17 4.88 1.63
C VAL A 158 10.05 3.56 0.88
N LEU A 159 9.99 3.63 -0.44
CA LEU A 159 9.97 2.46 -1.32
C LEU A 159 11.32 1.78 -1.34
#